data_f7b4fb10f2b6f701e190c35fee8e2904
#
_entry.id   f7b4fb10f2b6f701e190c35fee8e2904
#
_cell.length_a   1.000
_cell.length_b   1.000
_cell.length_c   1.000
_cell.angle_alpha   90.00
_cell.angle_beta   90.00
_cell.angle_gamma   90.00
#
_symmetry.space_group_name_H-M   'P 1'
#
loop_
_entity.id
_entity.type
_entity.pdbx_description
1 polymer ?
#
loop_
_entity_poly.entity_id
_entity_poly.type
_entity_poly.pdbx_seq_one_letter_code
_entity_poly.pdbx_strand_id
1 'polypeptide(L)'
;MLKIFNDLEPFFLDNYRRINIREYGRIRKISAPSASTLLNNLENEGLLNKEVERNYVYYFANNKSELFINLSRIYWLITFRKVGLIEHL
;
A
#
# COMPACT_ATOMS: atom_id res chain seq x y z
N MET A 1 -6.85 -0.01 13.18
CA MET A 1 -5.48 -0.18 12.66
C MET A 1 -4.90 1.20 12.34
N LEU A 2 -3.58 1.34 12.41
CA LEU A 2 -2.94 2.61 12.09
C LEU A 2 -3.18 3.00 10.63
N LYS A 3 -3.26 4.32 10.40
CA LYS A 3 -3.55 4.86 9.06
C LYS A 3 -2.58 4.33 7.99
N ILE A 4 -1.29 4.24 8.32
CA ILE A 4 -0.28 3.81 7.36
C ILE A 4 -0.56 2.38 6.85
N PHE A 5 -1.07 1.49 7.69
CA PHE A 5 -1.42 0.14 7.28
C PHE A 5 -2.61 0.14 6.33
N ASN A 6 -3.61 0.99 6.59
CA ASN A 6 -4.74 1.13 5.69
C ASN A 6 -4.32 1.70 4.35
N ASP A 7 -3.43 2.69 4.36
CA ASP A 7 -2.95 3.34 3.15
C ASP A 7 -2.14 2.37 2.27
N LEU A 8 -1.38 1.49 2.88
CA LEU A 8 -0.53 0.53 2.16
C LEU A 8 -1.19 -0.82 1.90
N GLU A 9 -2.37 -1.06 2.47
CA GLU A 9 -3.04 -2.36 2.37
C GLU A 9 -3.15 -2.90 0.95
N PRO A 10 -3.56 -2.12 -0.06
CA PRO A 10 -3.63 -2.65 -1.43
C PRO A 10 -2.29 -3.19 -1.93
N PHE A 11 -1.19 -2.62 -1.45
CA PHE A 11 0.16 -3.02 -1.84
C PHE A 11 0.68 -4.20 -0.99
N PHE A 12 0.17 -4.37 0.22
CA PHE A 12 0.47 -5.56 1.03
C PHE A 12 -0.25 -6.79 0.49
N LEU A 13 -1.47 -6.62 0.00
CA LEU A 13 -2.27 -7.72 -0.53
C LEU A 13 -1.70 -8.26 -1.85
N ASP A 14 -1.08 -7.39 -2.64
CA ASP A 14 -0.39 -7.79 -3.87
C ASP A 14 0.81 -6.88 -4.08
N ASN A 15 1.99 -7.39 -3.77
CA ASN A 15 3.24 -6.63 -3.83
C ASN A 15 3.66 -6.25 -5.25
N TYR A 16 3.06 -6.86 -6.25
CA TYR A 16 3.43 -6.63 -7.65
C TYR A 16 2.39 -5.85 -8.42
N ARG A 17 1.26 -5.53 -7.80
CA ARG A 17 0.18 -4.80 -8.44
C ARG A 17 0.57 -3.34 -8.67
N ARG A 18 0.30 -2.86 -9.89
CA ARG A 18 0.47 -1.46 -10.25
C ARG A 18 -0.89 -0.79 -10.17
N ILE A 19 -0.99 0.26 -9.38
CA ILE A 19 -2.25 0.95 -9.11
C ILE A 19 -2.12 2.40 -9.57
N ASN A 20 -3.06 2.87 -10.39
CA ASN A 20 -3.09 4.27 -10.77
C ASN A 20 -3.89 5.09 -9.73
N ILE A 21 -3.81 6.42 -9.86
CA ILE A 21 -4.42 7.35 -8.90
C ILE A 21 -5.94 7.13 -8.78
N ARG A 22 -6.62 6.98 -9.92
CA ARG A 22 -8.07 6.81 -9.92
C ARG A 22 -8.49 5.50 -9.26
N GLU A 23 -7.78 4.43 -9.57
CA GLU A 23 -8.03 3.13 -8.96
C GLU A 23 -7.82 3.17 -7.45
N TYR A 24 -6.72 3.78 -7.01
CA TYR A 24 -6.44 3.91 -5.59
C TYR A 24 -7.53 4.73 -4.88
N GLY A 25 -7.98 5.81 -5.52
CA GLY A 25 -9.05 6.63 -4.97
C GLY A 25 -10.34 5.84 -4.76
N ARG A 26 -10.67 4.96 -5.72
CA ARG A 26 -11.86 4.09 -5.59
C ARG A 26 -11.69 3.07 -4.46
N ILE A 27 -10.52 2.45 -4.37
CA ILE A 27 -10.23 1.46 -3.32
C ILE A 27 -10.36 2.09 -1.94
N ARG A 28 -9.78 3.28 -1.76
CA ARG A 28 -9.75 3.96 -0.48
C ARG A 28 -10.97 4.85 -0.23
N LYS A 29 -11.83 5.02 -1.23
CA LYS A 29 -13.01 5.90 -1.19
C LYS A 29 -12.64 7.35 -0.87
N ILE A 30 -11.60 7.84 -1.56
CA ILE A 30 -11.13 9.22 -1.44
C ILE A 30 -11.07 9.85 -2.83
N SER A 31 -11.00 11.19 -2.87
CA SER A 31 -10.93 11.93 -4.13
C SER A 31 -9.59 11.68 -4.84
N ALA A 32 -9.58 11.92 -6.15
CA ALA A 32 -8.35 11.78 -6.94
C ALA A 32 -7.23 12.71 -6.45
N PRO A 33 -7.49 14.00 -6.14
CA PRO A 33 -6.44 14.86 -5.57
C PRO A 33 -5.88 14.33 -4.25
N SER A 34 -6.74 13.83 -3.36
CA SER A 34 -6.31 13.24 -2.10
C SER A 34 -5.48 11.99 -2.32
N ALA A 35 -5.91 11.13 -3.24
CA ALA A 35 -5.17 9.92 -3.60
C ALA A 35 -3.78 10.27 -4.15
N SER A 36 -3.71 11.27 -5.03
CA SER A 36 -2.45 11.72 -5.61
C SER A 36 -1.48 12.19 -4.54
N THR A 37 -1.95 13.05 -3.63
CA THR A 37 -1.12 13.56 -2.54
C THR A 37 -0.60 12.43 -1.66
N LEU A 38 -1.48 11.51 -1.28
CA LEU A 38 -1.12 10.40 -0.41
C LEU A 38 -0.12 9.46 -1.07
N LEU A 39 -0.36 9.08 -2.32
CA LEU A 39 0.54 8.19 -3.05
C LEU A 39 1.92 8.84 -3.25
N ASN A 40 1.95 10.14 -3.57
CA ASN A 40 3.22 10.85 -3.72
C ASN A 40 4.00 10.92 -2.40
N ASN A 41 3.30 11.10 -1.28
CA ASN A 41 3.95 11.07 0.03
C ASN A 41 4.56 9.71 0.34
N LEU A 42 3.85 8.64 0.03
CA LEU A 42 4.35 7.27 0.23
C LEU A 42 5.56 6.98 -0.66
N GLU A 43 5.54 7.48 -1.89
CA GLU A 43 6.67 7.35 -2.81
C GLU A 43 7.88 8.14 -2.30
N ASN A 44 7.66 9.36 -1.81
CA ASN A 44 8.73 10.18 -1.25
C ASN A 44 9.38 9.53 -0.02
N GLU A 45 8.62 8.78 0.74
CA GLU A 45 9.13 8.04 1.90
C GLU A 45 9.84 6.73 1.50
N GLY A 46 9.88 6.43 0.21
CA GLY A 46 10.54 5.23 -0.29
C GLY A 46 9.72 3.95 -0.17
N LEU A 47 8.46 4.05 0.25
CA LEU A 47 7.59 2.88 0.43
C LEU A 47 6.99 2.38 -0.86
N LEU A 48 6.79 3.28 -1.82
CA LEU A 48 6.26 2.95 -3.13
C LEU A 48 7.22 3.41 -4.22
N ASN A 49 7.18 2.72 -5.33
CA ASN A 49 7.80 3.17 -6.58
C ASN A 49 6.74 3.78 -7.47
N LYS A 50 7.20 4.61 -8.40
CA LYS A 50 6.33 5.33 -9.32
C LYS A 50 6.82 5.10 -10.74
N GLU A 51 5.90 4.83 -11.64
CA GLU A 51 6.21 4.64 -13.05
C GLU A 51 5.20 5.40 -13.89
N VAL A 52 5.69 6.12 -14.89
CA VAL A 52 4.84 6.84 -15.83
C VAL A 52 4.83 6.08 -17.15
N GLU A 53 3.64 5.72 -17.62
CA GLU A 53 3.47 5.02 -18.88
C GLU A 53 2.35 5.70 -19.66
N ARG A 54 2.68 6.26 -20.82
CA ARG A 54 1.77 7.07 -21.62
C ARG A 54 1.23 8.23 -20.79
N ASN A 55 -0.08 8.29 -20.58
CA ASN A 55 -0.71 9.36 -19.80
C ASN A 55 -1.05 8.92 -18.37
N TYR A 56 -0.59 7.75 -17.96
CA TYR A 56 -0.95 7.19 -16.66
C TYR A 56 0.27 7.14 -15.74
N VAL A 57 0.02 7.41 -14.46
CA VAL A 57 1.01 7.28 -13.41
C VAL A 57 0.61 6.07 -12.54
N TYR A 58 1.51 5.12 -12.43
CA TYR A 58 1.29 3.91 -11.64
C TYR A 58 2.19 3.90 -10.43
N TYR A 59 1.65 3.40 -9.33
CA TYR A 59 2.38 3.21 -8.09
C TYR A 59 2.38 1.72 -7.75
N PHE A 60 3.48 1.24 -7.20
CA PHE A 60 3.61 -0.15 -6.79
C PHE A 60 4.57 -0.26 -5.61
N ALA A 61 4.51 -1.39 -4.90
CA ALA A 61 5.31 -1.61 -3.71
C ALA A 61 6.81 -1.55 -4.03
N ASN A 62 7.56 -0.88 -3.15
CA ASN A 62 9.02 -0.92 -3.21
C ASN A 62 9.50 -2.14 -2.41
N ASN A 63 9.62 -3.27 -3.08
CA ASN A 63 10.00 -4.54 -2.45
C ASN A 63 11.46 -4.57 -1.97
N LYS A 64 12.23 -3.52 -2.27
CA LYS A 64 13.60 -3.37 -1.77
C LYS A 64 13.67 -2.54 -0.49
N SER A 65 12.58 -1.89 -0.12
CA SER A 65 12.53 -1.07 1.10
C SER A 65 12.38 -1.95 2.32
N GLU A 66 13.35 -1.89 3.23
CA GLU A 66 13.26 -2.59 4.50
C GLU A 66 12.05 -2.14 5.31
N LEU A 67 11.77 -0.83 5.26
CA LEU A 67 10.61 -0.29 5.97
C LEU A 67 9.31 -0.88 5.42
N PHE A 68 9.15 -0.94 4.10
CA PHE A 68 7.96 -1.56 3.50
C PHE A 68 7.84 -3.03 3.90
N ILE A 69 8.94 -3.78 3.83
CA ILE A 69 8.95 -5.20 4.17
C ILE A 69 8.53 -5.39 5.63
N ASN A 70 9.08 -4.58 6.53
CA ASN A 70 8.77 -4.69 7.96
C ASN A 70 7.33 -4.30 8.26
N LEU A 71 6.82 -3.26 7.63
CA LEU A 71 5.42 -2.86 7.77
C LEU A 71 4.48 -3.96 7.27
N SER A 72 4.83 -4.58 6.15
CA SER A 72 4.07 -5.69 5.59
C SER A 72 4.00 -6.87 6.56
N ARG A 73 5.12 -7.21 7.17
CA ARG A 73 5.18 -8.29 8.16
C ARG A 73 4.28 -7.99 9.37
N ILE A 74 4.34 -6.77 9.87
CA ILE A 74 3.51 -6.35 11.00
C ILE A 74 2.03 -6.39 10.61
N TYR A 75 1.70 -5.91 9.43
CA TYR A 75 0.33 -5.94 8.92
C TYR A 75 -0.22 -7.37 8.90
N TRP A 76 0.53 -8.31 8.34
CA TRP A 76 0.08 -9.70 8.25
C TRP A 76 -0.02 -10.35 9.61
N LEU A 77 0.90 -10.03 10.52
CA LEU A 77 0.84 -10.55 11.88
C LEU A 77 -0.43 -10.09 12.60
N ILE A 78 -0.77 -8.80 12.49
CA ILE A 78 -1.99 -8.24 13.09
C ILE A 78 -3.23 -8.88 12.44
N THR A 79 -3.22 -9.02 11.12
CA THR A 79 -4.33 -9.58 10.37
C THR A 79 -4.60 -11.04 10.76
N PHE A 80 -3.55 -11.84 10.85
CA PHE A 80 -3.68 -13.24 11.28
C PHE A 80 -4.19 -13.35 12.71
N ARG A 81 -3.76 -12.47 13.59
CA ARG A 81 -4.28 -12.42 14.96
C ARG A 81 -5.78 -12.14 14.99
N LYS A 82 -6.22 -11.18 14.18
CA LYS A 82 -7.64 -10.81 14.13
C LYS A 82 -8.53 -11.96 13.70
N VAL A 83 -8.04 -12.82 12.81
CA VAL A 83 -8.80 -13.99 12.37
C VAL A 83 -8.54 -15.22 13.22
N GLY A 84 -7.70 -15.10 14.27
CA GLY A 84 -7.47 -16.17 15.23
C GLY A 84 -6.60 -17.32 14.75
N LEU A 85 -5.98 -17.19 13.58
CA LEU A 85 -5.18 -18.29 13.01
C LEU A 85 -3.96 -18.63 13.85
N ILE A 86 -3.32 -17.63 14.44
CA ILE A 86 -2.10 -17.82 15.22
C ILE A 86 -2.40 -18.46 16.57
N GLU A 87 -3.56 -18.15 17.13
CA GLU A 87 -3.94 -18.65 18.46
C GLU A 87 -4.15 -20.16 18.50
N HIS A 88 -4.37 -20.76 17.36
CA HIS A 88 -4.60 -22.20 17.25
C HIS A 88 -3.35 -23.00 16.87
N LEU A 89 -2.24 -22.30 16.72
CA LEU A 89 -0.97 -22.93 16.45
C LEU A 89 -0.19 -23.14 17.73
#